data_685f9ef6c150e7b4eaf5f7c715b47fb3
#
_entry.id   685f9ef6c150e7b4eaf5f7c715b47fb3
#
_cell.length_a   1.000
_cell.length_b   1.000
_cell.length_c   1.000
_cell.angle_alpha   90.00
_cell.angle_beta   90.00
_cell.angle_gamma   90.00
#
_symmetry.space_group_name_H-M   'P 1'
#
loop_
_entity.id
_entity.type
_entity.pdbx_description
1 polymer ?
#
loop_
_entity_poly.entity_id
_entity_poly.type
_entity_poly.pdbx_seq_one_letter_code
_entity_poly.pdbx_strand_id
1 'polypeptide(L)'
;MPEHFGGLESDNTRWRVLNEIMARQYWRPSNMLYPVPAVMISCADEEGRSNIMTAAWAGTICSDPVMVSVSIRPERYSHDVIARTKEFVINLTTEDLTFAADFCGVRSGRDVDKFEYLHLTKIPSQKVKAPSIGESPVCLECHVTAIEKLGTHDMFLAEVVQVSVDEQYLDEKGRFLLEDAGLAAYVHGSYFALGEKLGTFGFSVRKKEKKEGGKRRKTVPRKTRDAGTAPGRKKDRISGQADTGTGRQKEKPSGRRKDKPAGQADTAARRKKTTSVFADRISARKKKNTK
;
A
#
# COMPACT_ATOMS: atom_id res chain seq x y z
N MET A 1 6.06 60.29 18.83
CA MET A 1 6.95 59.15 19.13
C MET A 1 6.38 57.91 18.47
N PRO A 2 6.90 57.46 17.31
CA PRO A 2 6.49 56.17 16.75
C PRO A 2 7.42 55.10 17.29
N GLU A 3 6.82 54.08 17.92
CA GLU A 3 7.50 52.89 18.42
C GLU A 3 7.96 52.00 17.29
N HIS A 4 9.16 51.49 17.44
CA HIS A 4 9.91 50.61 16.53
C HIS A 4 9.17 49.31 16.22
N PHE A 5 8.79 49.14 14.94
CA PHE A 5 8.57 47.83 14.34
C PHE A 5 9.92 47.24 13.88
N GLY A 6 10.71 46.76 14.86
CA GLY A 6 12.00 46.12 14.62
C GLY A 6 11.93 44.57 14.67
N GLY A 7 10.86 43.94 14.18
CA GLY A 7 10.67 42.48 14.33
C GLY A 7 10.51 41.67 13.03
N LEU A 8 10.32 42.33 11.88
CA LEU A 8 9.94 41.62 10.64
C LEU A 8 11.13 41.19 9.75
N GLU A 9 12.31 41.81 9.90
CA GLU A 9 13.48 41.43 9.07
C GLU A 9 14.20 40.18 9.57
N SER A 10 14.19 39.91 10.88
CA SER A 10 14.85 38.69 11.45
C SER A 10 14.10 37.42 11.09
N ASP A 11 12.79 37.48 10.96
CA ASP A 11 11.97 36.29 10.58
C ASP A 11 12.21 35.90 9.12
N ASN A 12 12.30 36.88 8.22
CA ASN A 12 12.49 36.61 6.78
C ASN A 12 13.88 35.98 6.48
N THR A 13 14.90 36.35 7.21
CA THR A 13 16.25 35.76 7.10
C THR A 13 16.27 34.37 7.66
N ARG A 14 15.61 34.11 8.78
CA ARG A 14 15.47 32.76 9.38
C ARG A 14 14.72 31.81 8.46
N TRP A 15 13.63 32.26 7.82
CA TRP A 15 12.88 31.46 6.86
C TRP A 15 13.67 31.18 5.58
N ARG A 16 14.51 32.11 5.11
CA ARG A 16 15.41 31.88 3.96
C ARG A 16 16.44 30.81 4.27
N VAL A 17 17.12 30.91 5.41
CA VAL A 17 18.13 29.93 5.84
C VAL A 17 17.48 28.54 6.06
N LEU A 18 16.28 28.48 6.65
CA LEU A 18 15.56 27.22 6.80
C LEU A 18 15.14 26.61 5.46
N ASN A 19 14.75 27.42 4.49
CA ASN A 19 14.40 26.95 3.15
C ASN A 19 15.64 26.43 2.37
N GLU A 20 16.81 27.05 2.51
CA GLU A 20 18.05 26.53 1.95
C GLU A 20 18.46 25.20 2.57
N ILE A 21 18.35 25.06 3.91
CA ILE A 21 18.71 23.84 4.64
C ILE A 21 17.69 22.70 4.35
N MET A 22 16.40 23.03 4.17
CA MET A 22 15.32 22.04 4.02
C MET A 22 15.04 21.68 2.55
N ALA A 23 15.61 22.38 1.57
CA ALA A 23 15.46 22.13 0.12
C ALA A 23 14.02 21.79 -0.33
N ARG A 24 13.02 22.54 0.16
CA ARG A 24 11.60 22.30 -0.15
C ARG A 24 11.20 22.95 -1.47
N GLN A 25 10.43 22.19 -2.26
CA GLN A 25 9.74 22.71 -3.45
C GLN A 25 8.26 22.92 -3.15
N TYR A 26 7.71 24.04 -3.61
CA TYR A 26 6.28 24.36 -3.45
C TYR A 26 5.54 24.05 -4.74
N TRP A 27 4.58 23.14 -4.67
CA TRP A 27 3.76 22.73 -5.79
C TRP A 27 2.34 23.27 -5.63
N ARG A 28 1.61 23.37 -6.74
CA ARG A 28 0.18 23.59 -6.67
C ARG A 28 -0.53 22.42 -5.96
N PRO A 29 -1.73 22.66 -5.40
CA PRO A 29 -2.49 21.61 -4.72
C PRO A 29 -2.62 20.35 -5.58
N SER A 30 -2.33 19.19 -4.99
CA SER A 30 -2.38 17.89 -5.63
C SER A 30 -2.62 16.78 -4.61
N ASN A 31 -2.99 15.58 -5.11
CA ASN A 31 -3.28 14.41 -4.27
C ASN A 31 -1.98 13.80 -3.74
N MET A 32 -1.57 14.22 -2.53
CA MET A 32 -0.30 13.79 -1.92
C MET A 32 -0.47 13.10 -0.57
N LEU A 33 -1.70 12.79 -0.17
CA LEU A 33 -1.94 12.04 1.06
C LEU A 33 -1.74 10.53 0.78
N TYR A 34 -0.55 10.04 1.02
CA TYR A 34 -0.14 8.65 0.84
C TYR A 34 0.66 8.15 2.05
N PRO A 35 0.74 6.82 2.31
CA PRO A 35 0.05 5.74 1.59
C PRO A 35 -1.44 5.70 1.89
N VAL A 36 -2.22 5.11 0.98
CA VAL A 36 -3.65 4.85 1.16
C VAL A 36 -3.94 3.37 0.92
N PRO A 37 -5.04 2.81 1.47
CA PRO A 37 -5.45 1.47 1.11
C PRO A 37 -5.88 1.43 -0.36
N ALA A 38 -5.61 0.34 -1.06
CA ALA A 38 -6.28 0.02 -2.32
C ALA A 38 -7.28 -1.08 -2.04
N VAL A 39 -8.55 -0.74 -1.91
CA VAL A 39 -9.59 -1.72 -1.54
C VAL A 39 -10.45 -2.08 -2.74
N MET A 40 -10.90 -3.34 -2.80
CA MET A 40 -11.87 -3.79 -3.79
C MET A 40 -13.28 -3.62 -3.24
N ILE A 41 -14.09 -2.80 -3.92
CA ILE A 41 -15.49 -2.55 -3.56
C ILE A 41 -16.37 -3.45 -4.41
N SER A 42 -17.05 -4.40 -3.80
CA SER A 42 -18.07 -5.21 -4.46
C SER A 42 -19.46 -4.64 -4.21
N CYS A 43 -20.31 -4.73 -5.20
CA CYS A 43 -21.71 -4.31 -5.17
C CYS A 43 -22.56 -5.29 -5.99
N ALA A 44 -23.88 -5.27 -5.78
CA ALA A 44 -24.84 -6.01 -6.58
C ALA A 44 -26.03 -5.11 -6.92
N ASP A 45 -26.58 -5.25 -8.12
CA ASP A 45 -27.83 -4.57 -8.49
C ASP A 45 -29.08 -5.32 -7.97
N GLU A 46 -30.23 -4.80 -8.27
CA GLU A 46 -31.51 -5.36 -7.82
C GLU A 46 -31.77 -6.77 -8.39
N GLU A 47 -31.21 -7.07 -9.56
CA GLU A 47 -31.26 -8.37 -10.25
C GLU A 47 -30.17 -9.35 -9.75
N GLY A 48 -29.34 -8.93 -8.82
CA GLY A 48 -28.27 -9.77 -8.24
C GLY A 48 -27.00 -9.85 -9.10
N ARG A 49 -26.87 -9.04 -10.16
CA ARG A 49 -25.62 -8.95 -10.94
C ARG A 49 -24.58 -8.19 -10.13
N SER A 50 -23.49 -8.86 -9.81
CA SER A 50 -22.43 -8.32 -8.99
C SER A 50 -21.31 -7.73 -9.82
N ASN A 51 -20.66 -6.67 -9.29
CA ASN A 51 -19.49 -6.07 -9.86
C ASN A 51 -18.45 -5.75 -8.78
N ILE A 52 -17.19 -5.56 -9.20
CA ILE A 52 -16.09 -5.12 -8.35
C ILE A 52 -15.46 -3.87 -8.99
N MET A 53 -15.12 -2.88 -8.16
CA MET A 53 -14.24 -1.78 -8.54
C MET A 53 -13.15 -1.61 -7.50
N THR A 54 -12.06 -0.92 -7.84
CA THR A 54 -11.02 -0.58 -6.88
C THR A 54 -11.11 0.90 -6.52
N ALA A 55 -11.07 1.17 -5.22
CA ALA A 55 -11.01 2.51 -4.68
C ALA A 55 -9.74 2.68 -3.84
N ALA A 56 -9.05 3.80 -4.03
CA ALA A 56 -7.93 4.24 -3.20
C ALA A 56 -8.36 5.36 -2.24
N TRP A 57 -9.43 6.08 -2.56
CA TRP A 57 -9.99 7.10 -1.67
C TRP A 57 -11.04 6.47 -0.76
N ALA A 58 -10.55 5.71 0.24
CA ALA A 58 -11.38 5.03 1.23
C ALA A 58 -10.71 5.12 2.61
N GLY A 59 -11.51 5.17 3.67
CA GLY A 59 -11.00 5.21 5.03
C GLY A 59 -12.08 5.14 6.09
N THR A 60 -11.66 4.77 7.32
CA THR A 60 -12.51 4.82 8.52
C THR A 60 -12.69 6.27 8.95
N ILE A 61 -13.92 6.69 9.23
CA ILE A 61 -14.27 8.06 9.61
C ILE A 61 -14.88 8.18 11.01
N CYS A 62 -15.42 7.08 11.56
CA CYS A 62 -15.96 7.04 12.91
C CYS A 62 -15.75 5.65 13.51
N SER A 63 -15.60 5.58 14.83
CA SER A 63 -15.39 4.32 15.56
C SER A 63 -16.64 3.83 16.27
N ASP A 64 -17.58 4.72 16.59
CA ASP A 64 -18.85 4.38 17.21
C ASP A 64 -19.92 5.43 16.83
N PRO A 65 -20.88 5.09 15.95
CA PRO A 65 -20.93 3.84 15.19
C PRO A 65 -19.72 3.69 14.26
N VAL A 66 -19.39 2.46 13.88
CA VAL A 66 -18.29 2.21 12.95
C VAL A 66 -18.68 2.67 11.55
N MET A 67 -17.98 3.70 11.04
CA MET A 67 -18.29 4.27 9.72
C MET A 67 -17.04 4.38 8.85
N VAL A 68 -17.28 4.26 7.56
CA VAL A 68 -16.28 4.40 6.49
C VAL A 68 -16.74 5.40 5.46
N SER A 69 -15.78 5.97 4.72
CA SER A 69 -16.05 6.72 3.49
C SER A 69 -15.38 6.06 2.30
N VAL A 70 -16.03 6.12 1.13
CA VAL A 70 -15.47 5.72 -0.16
C VAL A 70 -15.85 6.79 -1.18
N SER A 71 -14.84 7.41 -1.82
CA SER A 71 -15.10 8.40 -2.88
C SER A 71 -15.02 7.73 -4.25
N ILE A 72 -16.11 7.79 -5.00
CA ILE A 72 -16.29 7.11 -6.29
C ILE A 72 -16.63 8.16 -7.35
N ARG A 73 -16.00 8.05 -8.52
CA ARG A 73 -16.35 8.91 -9.66
C ARG A 73 -17.71 8.52 -10.24
N PRO A 74 -18.58 9.49 -10.60
CA PRO A 74 -19.90 9.21 -11.16
C PRO A 74 -19.91 8.34 -12.41
N GLU A 75 -18.86 8.40 -13.25
CA GLU A 75 -18.74 7.60 -14.47
C GLU A 75 -18.45 6.11 -14.23
N ARG A 76 -18.11 5.70 -12.98
CA ARG A 76 -17.88 4.30 -12.63
C ARG A 76 -19.19 3.52 -12.60
N TYR A 77 -19.23 2.34 -13.21
CA TYR A 77 -20.41 1.47 -13.21
C TYR A 77 -20.96 1.18 -11.80
N SER A 78 -20.07 0.93 -10.84
CA SER A 78 -20.48 0.67 -9.45
C SER A 78 -21.08 1.88 -8.74
N HIS A 79 -20.78 3.12 -9.18
CA HIS A 79 -21.34 4.33 -8.58
C HIS A 79 -22.87 4.30 -8.58
N ASP A 80 -23.46 4.11 -9.76
CA ASP A 80 -24.93 4.11 -9.92
C ASP A 80 -25.58 2.93 -9.21
N VAL A 81 -24.92 1.75 -9.23
CA VAL A 81 -25.38 0.56 -8.51
C VAL A 81 -25.47 0.87 -7.01
N ILE A 82 -24.36 1.34 -6.40
CA ILE A 82 -24.30 1.64 -4.97
C ILE A 82 -25.23 2.80 -4.59
N ALA A 83 -25.34 3.81 -5.46
CA ALA A 83 -26.25 4.93 -5.21
C ALA A 83 -27.72 4.52 -5.12
N ARG A 84 -28.13 3.50 -5.89
CA ARG A 84 -29.49 2.94 -5.85
C ARG A 84 -29.68 1.95 -4.71
N THR A 85 -28.82 0.94 -4.61
CA THR A 85 -28.96 -0.16 -3.64
C THR A 85 -28.61 0.23 -2.22
N LYS A 86 -27.78 1.28 -2.04
CA LYS A 86 -27.26 1.74 -0.76
C LYS A 86 -26.41 0.67 -0.02
N GLU A 87 -25.87 -0.29 -0.75
CA GLU A 87 -25.13 -1.41 -0.20
C GLU A 87 -23.81 -1.65 -0.97
N PHE A 88 -22.77 -1.99 -0.25
CA PHE A 88 -21.50 -2.46 -0.82
C PHE A 88 -20.68 -3.22 0.21
N VAL A 89 -19.65 -3.93 -0.24
CA VAL A 89 -18.66 -4.56 0.63
C VAL A 89 -17.27 -4.00 0.31
N ILE A 90 -16.54 -3.62 1.35
CA ILE A 90 -15.11 -3.31 1.24
C ILE A 90 -14.34 -4.60 1.48
N ASN A 91 -13.54 -5.01 0.49
CA ASN A 91 -12.69 -6.19 0.58
C ASN A 91 -11.23 -5.72 0.62
N LEU A 92 -10.48 -6.04 1.68
CA LEU A 92 -9.09 -5.64 1.80
C LEU A 92 -8.22 -6.37 0.76
N THR A 93 -7.28 -5.65 0.19
CA THR A 93 -6.37 -6.16 -0.84
C THR A 93 -5.06 -6.61 -0.23
N THR A 94 -4.66 -7.84 -0.53
CA THR A 94 -3.34 -8.41 -0.21
C THR A 94 -2.37 -8.27 -1.38
N GLU A 95 -1.10 -8.60 -1.15
CA GLU A 95 -0.08 -8.69 -2.21
C GLU A 95 -0.54 -9.61 -3.34
N ASP A 96 -1.14 -10.76 -3.01
CA ASP A 96 -1.65 -11.73 -3.99
C ASP A 96 -2.86 -11.20 -4.76
N LEU A 97 -3.63 -10.28 -4.20
CA LEU A 97 -4.80 -9.66 -4.83
C LEU A 97 -4.48 -8.38 -5.62
N THR A 98 -3.22 -7.91 -5.64
CA THR A 98 -2.87 -6.64 -6.32
C THR A 98 -3.20 -6.64 -7.80
N PHE A 99 -2.98 -7.77 -8.50
CA PHE A 99 -3.36 -7.88 -9.91
C PHE A 99 -4.88 -7.74 -10.11
N ALA A 100 -5.67 -8.37 -9.26
CA ALA A 100 -7.13 -8.29 -9.30
C ALA A 100 -7.60 -6.86 -8.98
N ALA A 101 -6.99 -6.23 -7.98
CA ALA A 101 -7.30 -4.85 -7.60
C ALA A 101 -6.99 -3.88 -8.75
N ASP A 102 -5.83 -3.98 -9.40
CA ASP A 102 -5.49 -3.16 -10.56
C ASP A 102 -6.49 -3.35 -11.70
N PHE A 103 -6.76 -4.61 -12.08
CA PHE A 103 -7.71 -4.94 -13.14
C PHE A 103 -9.11 -4.37 -12.85
N CYS A 104 -9.61 -4.53 -11.61
CA CYS A 104 -10.91 -4.01 -11.19
C CYS A 104 -10.97 -2.47 -11.21
N GLY A 105 -9.84 -1.80 -11.00
CA GLY A 105 -9.71 -0.35 -11.09
C GLY A 105 -9.70 0.20 -12.52
N VAL A 106 -9.22 -0.59 -13.50
CA VAL A 106 -9.05 -0.16 -14.89
C VAL A 106 -10.23 -0.57 -15.79
N ARG A 107 -10.73 -1.80 -15.62
CA ARG A 107 -11.81 -2.32 -16.48
C ARG A 107 -13.19 -1.95 -15.96
N SER A 108 -14.14 -1.72 -16.87
CA SER A 108 -15.54 -1.47 -16.54
C SER A 108 -16.32 -2.78 -16.30
N GLY A 109 -17.25 -2.78 -15.34
CA GLY A 109 -18.22 -3.87 -15.16
C GLY A 109 -19.30 -3.93 -16.26
N ARG A 110 -19.35 -2.92 -17.12
CA ARG A 110 -20.21 -2.96 -18.34
C ARG A 110 -19.65 -3.92 -19.38
N ASP A 111 -18.33 -4.16 -19.37
CA ASP A 111 -17.62 -4.88 -20.44
C ASP A 111 -17.21 -6.29 -20.02
N VAL A 112 -17.12 -6.57 -18.70
CA VAL A 112 -16.59 -7.85 -18.20
C VAL A 112 -17.15 -8.20 -16.82
N ASP A 113 -17.56 -9.45 -16.63
CA ASP A 113 -17.77 -10.00 -15.28
C ASP A 113 -16.39 -10.25 -14.64
N LYS A 114 -16.09 -9.43 -13.64
CA LYS A 114 -14.76 -9.44 -13.00
C LYS A 114 -14.58 -10.61 -12.04
N PHE A 115 -15.65 -11.10 -11.42
CA PHE A 115 -15.59 -12.29 -10.60
C PHE A 115 -15.23 -13.52 -11.44
N GLU A 116 -15.90 -13.68 -12.58
CA GLU A 116 -15.64 -14.78 -13.49
C GLU A 116 -14.25 -14.67 -14.14
N TYR A 117 -13.92 -13.50 -14.71
CA TYR A 117 -12.66 -13.27 -15.40
C TYR A 117 -11.43 -13.46 -14.52
N LEU A 118 -11.51 -13.04 -13.25
CA LEU A 118 -10.41 -13.13 -12.28
C LEU A 118 -10.47 -14.40 -11.44
N HIS A 119 -11.48 -15.26 -11.66
CA HIS A 119 -11.74 -16.47 -10.88
C HIS A 119 -11.85 -16.21 -9.37
N LEU A 120 -12.42 -15.05 -9.00
CA LEU A 120 -12.66 -14.68 -7.61
C LEU A 120 -13.91 -15.41 -7.08
N THR A 121 -13.85 -15.83 -5.83
CA THR A 121 -14.93 -16.55 -5.17
C THR A 121 -15.96 -15.55 -4.62
N LYS A 122 -17.23 -15.67 -5.06
CA LYS A 122 -18.35 -14.93 -4.47
C LYS A 122 -18.79 -15.61 -3.18
N ILE A 123 -18.65 -14.93 -2.05
CA ILE A 123 -19.18 -15.36 -0.76
C ILE A 123 -20.43 -14.53 -0.48
N PRO A 124 -21.61 -15.15 -0.24
CA PRO A 124 -22.79 -14.41 0.17
C PRO A 124 -22.53 -13.62 1.46
N SER A 125 -22.89 -12.35 1.47
CA SER A 125 -22.82 -11.49 2.65
C SER A 125 -23.99 -11.79 3.60
N GLN A 126 -23.88 -11.42 4.87
CA GLN A 126 -24.91 -11.69 5.88
C GLN A 126 -25.93 -10.57 6.01
N LYS A 127 -25.52 -9.33 5.76
CA LYS A 127 -26.35 -8.13 6.01
C LYS A 127 -26.66 -7.33 4.74
N VAL A 128 -25.91 -7.55 3.66
CA VAL A 128 -26.07 -6.84 2.38
C VAL A 128 -26.19 -7.84 1.22
N LYS A 129 -26.77 -7.41 0.09
CA LYS A 129 -26.87 -8.24 -1.11
C LYS A 129 -25.57 -8.33 -1.89
N ALA A 130 -24.69 -7.33 -1.75
CA ALA A 130 -23.38 -7.32 -2.37
C ALA A 130 -22.52 -8.48 -1.85
N PRO A 131 -21.90 -9.32 -2.72
CA PRO A 131 -21.10 -10.44 -2.25
C PRO A 131 -19.73 -9.98 -1.74
N SER A 132 -19.19 -10.70 -0.77
CA SER A 132 -17.80 -10.60 -0.36
C SER A 132 -16.89 -11.35 -1.33
N ILE A 133 -15.61 -10.98 -1.38
CA ILE A 133 -14.56 -11.68 -2.15
C ILE A 133 -13.88 -12.69 -1.23
N GLY A 134 -14.00 -13.98 -1.53
CA GLY A 134 -13.52 -15.06 -0.67
C GLY A 134 -12.01 -15.09 -0.46
N GLU A 135 -11.23 -14.49 -1.36
CA GLU A 135 -9.78 -14.39 -1.26
C GLU A 135 -9.30 -13.20 -0.41
N SER A 136 -10.23 -12.31 -0.02
CA SER A 136 -9.90 -11.16 0.85
C SER A 136 -9.81 -11.59 2.32
N PRO A 137 -8.79 -11.16 3.06
CA PRO A 137 -8.66 -11.54 4.48
C PRO A 137 -9.69 -10.88 5.38
N VAL A 138 -10.26 -9.74 4.95
CA VAL A 138 -11.29 -8.99 5.69
C VAL A 138 -12.27 -8.39 4.72
N CYS A 139 -13.55 -8.58 4.98
CA CYS A 139 -14.63 -7.95 4.24
C CYS A 139 -15.53 -7.17 5.21
N LEU A 140 -15.83 -5.92 4.86
CA LEU A 140 -16.72 -5.03 5.62
C LEU A 140 -18.00 -4.82 4.83
N GLU A 141 -19.10 -5.31 5.34
CA GLU A 141 -20.43 -5.10 4.75
C GLU A 141 -20.97 -3.74 5.20
N CYS A 142 -21.40 -2.92 4.25
CA CYS A 142 -21.67 -1.50 4.48
C CYS A 142 -23.05 -1.09 3.96
N HIS A 143 -23.77 -0.30 4.77
CA HIS A 143 -24.97 0.45 4.36
C HIS A 143 -24.65 1.93 4.19
N VAL A 144 -24.97 2.50 3.03
CA VAL A 144 -24.76 3.91 2.72
C VAL A 144 -25.75 4.77 3.49
N THR A 145 -25.26 5.67 4.32
CA THR A 145 -26.04 6.62 5.11
C THR A 145 -26.19 7.98 4.43
N ALA A 146 -25.16 8.41 3.67
CA ALA A 146 -25.19 9.67 2.93
C ALA A 146 -24.27 9.61 1.70
N ILE A 147 -24.54 10.49 0.73
CA ILE A 147 -23.73 10.68 -0.46
C ILE A 147 -23.48 12.17 -0.63
N GLU A 148 -22.20 12.59 -0.57
CA GLU A 148 -21.78 13.97 -0.69
C GLU A 148 -21.08 14.23 -2.02
N LYS A 149 -21.57 15.21 -2.78
CA LYS A 149 -20.99 15.59 -4.08
C LYS A 149 -19.80 16.52 -3.89
N LEU A 150 -18.60 16.06 -4.22
CA LEU A 150 -17.35 16.82 -4.01
C LEU A 150 -16.70 17.31 -5.31
N GLY A 151 -17.41 17.30 -6.42
CA GLY A 151 -16.88 17.68 -7.73
C GLY A 151 -16.58 16.48 -8.62
N THR A 152 -15.32 16.02 -8.75
CA THR A 152 -14.99 14.85 -9.59
C THR A 152 -15.36 13.51 -8.95
N HIS A 153 -15.68 13.47 -7.68
CA HIS A 153 -16.08 12.28 -6.94
C HIS A 153 -17.29 12.61 -6.07
N ASP A 154 -18.14 11.61 -5.91
CA ASP A 154 -19.13 11.58 -4.84
C ASP A 154 -18.58 10.72 -3.70
N MET A 155 -18.65 11.24 -2.47
CA MET A 155 -18.22 10.55 -1.26
C MET A 155 -19.42 9.82 -0.64
N PHE A 156 -19.33 8.50 -0.62
CA PHE A 156 -20.30 7.64 0.04
C PHE A 156 -19.89 7.48 1.49
N LEU A 157 -20.73 7.94 2.42
CA LEU A 157 -20.60 7.69 3.85
C LEU A 157 -21.42 6.46 4.18
N ALA A 158 -20.85 5.49 4.87
CA ALA A 158 -21.52 4.23 5.14
C ALA A 158 -21.20 3.71 6.55
N GLU A 159 -22.21 3.11 7.17
CA GLU A 159 -22.07 2.34 8.40
C GLU A 159 -21.60 0.92 8.07
N VAL A 160 -20.64 0.41 8.82
CA VAL A 160 -20.19 -0.99 8.74
C VAL A 160 -21.14 -1.83 9.59
N VAL A 161 -21.97 -2.64 8.95
CA VAL A 161 -23.01 -3.44 9.60
C VAL A 161 -22.59 -4.87 9.90
N GLN A 162 -21.51 -5.35 9.28
CA GLN A 162 -20.90 -6.65 9.54
C GLN A 162 -19.44 -6.65 9.09
N VAL A 163 -18.60 -7.38 9.80
CA VAL A 163 -17.21 -7.68 9.40
C VAL A 163 -17.04 -9.19 9.37
N SER A 164 -16.47 -9.71 8.28
CA SER A 164 -16.00 -11.09 8.21
C SER A 164 -14.49 -11.11 8.05
N VAL A 165 -13.84 -12.09 8.67
CA VAL A 165 -12.39 -12.31 8.61
C VAL A 165 -12.10 -13.75 8.19
N ASP A 166 -11.00 -13.95 7.48
CA ASP A 166 -10.54 -15.27 7.09
C ASP A 166 -9.89 -15.97 8.30
N GLU A 167 -10.43 -17.12 8.69
CA GLU A 167 -10.04 -17.89 9.88
C GLU A 167 -8.55 -18.30 9.86
N GLN A 168 -7.92 -18.39 8.70
CA GLN A 168 -6.49 -18.70 8.59
C GLN A 168 -5.58 -17.70 9.30
N TYR A 169 -6.07 -16.49 9.55
CA TYR A 169 -5.36 -15.41 10.28
C TYR A 169 -5.77 -15.31 11.74
N LEU A 170 -6.49 -16.30 12.29
CA LEU A 170 -6.75 -16.40 13.71
C LEU A 170 -5.66 -17.25 14.39
N ASP A 171 -5.13 -16.78 15.53
CA ASP A 171 -4.25 -17.59 16.35
C ASP A 171 -5.08 -18.63 17.16
N GLU A 172 -4.37 -19.54 17.86
CA GLU A 172 -4.99 -20.58 18.69
C GLU A 172 -5.94 -20.04 19.78
N LYS A 173 -5.86 -18.74 20.09
CA LYS A 173 -6.70 -18.05 21.07
C LYS A 173 -7.85 -17.27 20.40
N GLY A 174 -8.00 -17.38 19.09
CA GLY A 174 -9.00 -16.66 18.31
C GLY A 174 -8.66 -15.18 18.11
N ARG A 175 -7.41 -14.75 18.32
CA ARG A 175 -6.98 -13.38 18.05
C ARG A 175 -6.63 -13.24 16.56
N PHE A 176 -7.17 -12.20 15.93
CA PHE A 176 -6.93 -11.90 14.53
C PHE A 176 -5.55 -11.25 14.31
N LEU A 177 -4.72 -11.87 13.48
CA LEU A 177 -3.37 -11.44 13.13
C LEU A 177 -3.36 -10.79 11.75
N LEU A 178 -3.98 -9.60 11.64
CA LEU A 178 -4.11 -8.88 10.36
C LEU A 178 -2.76 -8.55 9.71
N GLU A 179 -1.72 -8.36 10.53
CA GLU A 179 -0.35 -8.13 10.07
C GLU A 179 0.22 -9.27 9.21
N ASP A 180 -0.28 -10.50 9.39
CA ASP A 180 0.18 -11.69 8.66
C ASP A 180 -0.56 -11.87 7.32
N ALA A 181 -1.57 -11.04 7.05
CA ALA A 181 -2.38 -11.15 5.85
C ALA A 181 -1.69 -10.60 4.58
N GLY A 182 -0.51 -9.98 4.70
CA GLY A 182 0.21 -9.43 3.55
C GLY A 182 -0.57 -8.32 2.83
N LEU A 183 -1.09 -7.35 3.59
CA LEU A 183 -1.86 -6.24 3.02
C LEU A 183 -1.01 -5.39 2.08
N ALA A 184 -1.64 -4.86 1.02
CA ALA A 184 -1.03 -3.95 0.07
C ALA A 184 -1.46 -2.50 0.34
N ALA A 185 -0.53 -1.57 0.12
CA ALA A 185 -0.77 -0.13 0.13
C ALA A 185 -0.59 0.47 -1.26
N TYR A 186 -1.29 1.58 -1.54
CA TYR A 186 -1.16 2.32 -2.79
C TYR A 186 -0.47 3.66 -2.54
N VAL A 187 0.57 3.94 -3.34
CA VAL A 187 1.36 5.16 -3.28
C VAL A 187 1.56 5.69 -4.68
N HIS A 188 0.93 6.82 -5.00
CA HIS A 188 1.18 7.62 -6.20
C HIS A 188 1.30 6.80 -7.51
N GLY A 189 0.35 5.91 -7.77
CA GLY A 189 0.28 5.10 -8.99
C GLY A 189 0.91 3.71 -8.89
N SER A 190 1.42 3.31 -7.71
CA SER A 190 2.08 2.02 -7.50
C SER A 190 1.55 1.30 -6.27
N TYR A 191 1.58 -0.02 -6.30
CA TYR A 191 1.22 -0.88 -5.16
C TYR A 191 2.49 -1.32 -4.43
N PHE A 192 2.43 -1.34 -3.10
CA PHE A 192 3.54 -1.71 -2.23
C PHE A 192 3.07 -2.71 -1.19
N ALA A 193 3.92 -3.67 -0.85
CA ALA A 193 3.78 -4.47 0.36
C ALA A 193 4.02 -3.60 1.59
N LEU A 194 3.42 -3.96 2.73
CA LEU A 194 3.77 -3.37 4.02
C LEU A 194 5.13 -3.92 4.46
N GLY A 195 6.01 -3.03 4.93
CA GLY A 195 7.32 -3.40 5.44
C GLY A 195 7.29 -3.94 6.87
N GLU A 196 8.46 -3.94 7.52
CA GLU A 196 8.62 -4.41 8.89
C GLU A 196 7.79 -3.60 9.89
N LYS A 197 7.32 -4.26 10.95
CA LYS A 197 6.59 -3.63 12.05
C LYS A 197 7.49 -2.67 12.83
N LEU A 198 7.19 -1.39 12.78
CA LEU A 198 7.98 -0.34 13.43
C LEU A 198 7.70 -0.20 14.93
N GLY A 199 6.53 -0.64 15.39
CA GLY A 199 6.13 -0.53 16.79
C GLY A 199 4.65 -0.88 16.99
N THR A 200 4.18 -0.78 18.22
CA THR A 200 2.78 -0.94 18.60
C THR A 200 2.23 0.37 19.14
N PHE A 201 0.94 0.59 19.05
CA PHE A 201 0.33 1.81 19.58
C PHE A 201 0.79 2.09 21.02
N GLY A 202 1.21 3.33 21.28
CA GLY A 202 1.71 3.76 22.59
C GLY A 202 3.18 3.36 22.89
N PHE A 203 3.92 2.76 21.95
CA PHE A 203 5.32 2.35 22.20
C PHE A 203 6.24 3.54 22.55
N SER A 204 5.96 4.74 22.07
CA SER A 204 6.75 5.95 22.29
C SER A 204 6.71 6.45 23.76
N VAL A 205 5.63 6.14 24.49
CA VAL A 205 5.41 6.59 25.86
C VAL A 205 5.53 5.45 26.88
N ARG A 206 5.84 4.23 26.46
CA ARG A 206 6.09 3.11 27.38
C ARG A 206 7.31 3.39 28.24
N LYS A 207 7.16 3.32 29.56
CA LYS A 207 8.30 3.34 30.48
C LYS A 207 9.20 2.15 30.13
N LYS A 208 10.48 2.42 29.88
CA LYS A 208 11.47 1.34 29.74
C LYS A 208 11.47 0.59 31.09
N GLU A 209 11.11 -0.67 31.06
CA GLU A 209 11.31 -1.54 32.25
C GLU A 209 12.77 -1.44 32.64
N LYS A 210 13.04 -1.00 33.88
CA LYS A 210 14.38 -1.08 34.43
C LYS A 210 14.75 -2.56 34.40
N LYS A 211 15.67 -2.95 33.51
CA LYS A 211 16.30 -4.27 33.59
C LYS A 211 16.90 -4.34 34.99
N GLU A 212 16.25 -5.05 35.90
CA GLU A 212 16.81 -5.40 37.17
C GLU A 212 18.14 -6.07 36.94
N GLY A 213 19.17 -5.53 37.58
CA GLY A 213 20.56 -5.81 37.34
C GLY A 213 20.86 -7.30 37.25
N GLY A 214 21.25 -7.75 36.09
CA GLY A 214 21.82 -9.06 35.93
C GLY A 214 22.94 -9.25 36.88
N LYS A 215 22.81 -10.20 37.82
CA LYS A 215 23.83 -10.63 38.76
C LYS A 215 25.16 -10.74 38.00
N ARG A 216 26.08 -9.89 38.36
CA ARG A 216 27.49 -9.91 37.89
C ARG A 216 28.03 -11.33 38.16
N ARG A 217 28.12 -12.15 37.13
CA ARG A 217 28.86 -13.40 37.15
C ARG A 217 30.29 -13.06 37.53
N LYS A 218 30.72 -13.42 38.77
CA LYS A 218 32.11 -13.35 39.18
C LYS A 218 32.95 -14.13 38.21
N THR A 219 33.77 -13.43 37.45
CA THR A 219 34.79 -14.03 36.59
C THR A 219 35.89 -14.59 37.51
N VAL A 220 36.07 -15.89 37.44
CA VAL A 220 37.23 -16.60 38.05
C VAL A 220 38.47 -16.16 37.29
N PRO A 221 39.57 -15.79 37.98
CA PRO A 221 40.81 -15.37 37.30
C PRO A 221 41.47 -16.56 36.58
N ARG A 222 41.64 -16.43 35.29
CA ARG A 222 42.37 -17.39 34.47
C ARG A 222 43.88 -17.17 34.66
N LYS A 223 44.55 -18.20 35.19
CA LYS A 223 46.00 -18.28 35.37
C LYS A 223 46.71 -18.06 34.05
N THR A 224 47.66 -17.15 34.07
CA THR A 224 48.66 -16.92 33.04
C THR A 224 49.52 -18.16 32.81
N ARG A 225 49.76 -18.54 31.59
CA ARG A 225 50.89 -19.37 31.15
C ARG A 225 51.64 -18.62 30.09
N ASP A 226 52.95 -18.54 30.33
CA ASP A 226 53.99 -17.82 29.66
C ASP A 226 54.30 -18.29 28.22
N ALA A 227 54.75 -17.31 27.47
CA ALA A 227 55.88 -17.22 26.53
C ALA A 227 56.02 -18.26 25.39
N GLY A 228 56.15 -17.71 24.21
CA GLY A 228 56.75 -18.41 23.06
C GLY A 228 56.77 -17.59 21.75
N THR A 229 57.73 -16.71 21.65
CA THR A 229 58.52 -16.34 20.48
C THR A 229 57.86 -16.15 19.08
N ALA A 230 58.01 -14.92 18.54
CA ALA A 230 57.91 -14.56 17.13
C ALA A 230 59.09 -15.16 16.31
N PRO A 231 59.06 -15.14 14.95
CA PRO A 231 59.33 -13.91 14.19
C PRO A 231 58.70 -13.80 12.76
N GLY A 232 58.53 -12.60 12.32
CA GLY A 232 59.21 -12.08 11.14
C GLY A 232 58.46 -11.92 9.80
N ARG A 233 58.26 -10.66 9.41
CA ARG A 233 58.44 -10.04 8.06
C ARG A 233 57.63 -10.61 6.86
N LYS A 234 56.93 -9.80 6.07
CA LYS A 234 57.43 -8.73 5.17
C LYS A 234 56.26 -7.87 4.63
N LYS A 235 56.59 -6.60 4.45
CA LYS A 235 55.87 -5.60 3.65
C LYS A 235 56.13 -5.89 2.18
N ASP A 236 55.14 -5.67 1.32
CA ASP A 236 55.39 -5.14 -0.01
C ASP A 236 54.29 -4.14 -0.39
N ARG A 237 54.79 -2.98 -0.69
CA ARG A 237 54.17 -1.80 -1.27
C ARG A 237 54.38 -1.88 -2.76
N ILE A 238 53.36 -1.67 -3.59
CA ILE A 238 53.58 -1.14 -4.94
C ILE A 238 52.48 -0.12 -5.26
N SER A 239 52.97 0.99 -5.64
CA SER A 239 52.43 2.26 -6.11
C SER A 239 52.15 2.27 -7.60
N GLY A 240 51.32 3.23 -8.03
CA GLY A 240 51.35 3.82 -9.37
C GLY A 240 50.05 3.58 -10.15
N GLN A 241 49.46 4.45 -10.86
CA GLN A 241 49.69 5.83 -11.28
C GLN A 241 48.44 6.24 -12.09
N ALA A 242 48.09 7.49 -12.02
CA ALA A 242 47.05 8.15 -12.80
C ALA A 242 47.34 8.13 -14.30
N ASP A 243 46.31 8.15 -15.13
CA ASP A 243 46.44 8.87 -16.41
C ASP A 243 45.12 9.58 -16.79
N THR A 244 45.33 10.79 -17.27
CA THR A 244 44.42 11.80 -17.71
C THR A 244 44.19 11.70 -19.20
N GLY A 245 42.99 11.92 -19.69
CA GLY A 245 42.72 12.02 -21.13
C GLY A 245 41.41 12.74 -21.46
N THR A 246 41.57 14.04 -21.70
CA THR A 246 40.58 14.96 -22.26
C THR A 246 40.19 14.62 -23.68
N GLY A 247 38.93 14.82 -24.04
CA GLY A 247 38.45 14.73 -25.43
C GLY A 247 37.04 15.27 -25.65
N ARG A 248 36.98 16.54 -25.94
CA ARG A 248 35.80 17.34 -26.30
C ARG A 248 35.57 17.21 -27.79
N GLN A 249 34.36 16.86 -28.24
CA GLN A 249 33.86 17.41 -29.51
C GLN A 249 32.30 17.45 -29.56
N LYS A 250 31.83 18.58 -30.06
CA LYS A 250 30.46 18.97 -30.39
C LYS A 250 30.07 18.33 -31.73
N GLU A 251 28.76 18.05 -31.96
CA GLU A 251 27.97 18.64 -33.04
C GLU A 251 26.53 18.13 -33.09
N LYS A 252 25.60 19.01 -33.42
CA LYS A 252 24.18 18.87 -33.75
C LYS A 252 24.02 18.83 -35.28
N PRO A 253 22.78 18.80 -35.83
CA PRO A 253 21.55 18.01 -35.64
C PRO A 253 21.03 17.45 -36.99
N SER A 254 20.02 16.60 -37.01
CA SER A 254 18.86 16.60 -37.92
C SER A 254 18.27 15.20 -38.10
N GLY A 255 16.93 15.14 -38.27
CA GLY A 255 16.31 13.93 -38.83
C GLY A 255 15.04 13.48 -38.12
N ARG A 256 13.94 14.17 -38.47
CA ARG A 256 12.56 13.78 -38.15
C ARG A 256 12.22 12.49 -38.87
N ARG A 257 12.07 11.36 -38.18
CA ARG A 257 11.42 10.14 -38.74
C ARG A 257 10.24 9.77 -37.85
N LYS A 258 9.10 9.61 -38.55
CA LYS A 258 7.84 9.10 -38.01
C LYS A 258 8.00 7.60 -37.79
N ASP A 259 7.91 7.15 -36.53
CA ASP A 259 7.85 5.73 -36.23
C ASP A 259 6.43 5.34 -35.83
N LYS A 260 5.94 4.29 -36.52
CA LYS A 260 4.68 3.59 -36.27
C LYS A 260 4.79 2.81 -34.93
N PRO A 261 3.70 2.61 -34.19
CA PRO A 261 3.75 1.87 -32.94
C PRO A 261 3.86 0.35 -33.19
N ALA A 262 5.02 -0.21 -32.92
CA ALA A 262 5.21 -1.64 -32.76
C ALA A 262 5.12 -1.94 -31.25
N GLY A 263 4.09 -2.66 -30.80
CA GLY A 263 3.99 -3.02 -29.38
C GLY A 263 2.73 -3.75 -28.93
N GLN A 264 1.93 -4.36 -29.81
CA GLN A 264 0.74 -5.09 -29.37
C GLN A 264 0.91 -6.62 -29.18
N ALA A 265 1.98 -7.22 -29.63
CA ALA A 265 2.17 -8.69 -29.56
C ALA A 265 2.77 -9.18 -28.24
N ASP A 266 3.62 -8.38 -27.58
CA ASP A 266 4.36 -8.81 -26.38
C ASP A 266 3.56 -8.68 -25.07
N THR A 267 2.54 -7.82 -25.06
CA THR A 267 1.63 -7.65 -23.91
C THR A 267 0.67 -8.81 -23.71
N ALA A 268 0.26 -9.51 -24.78
CA ALA A 268 -0.68 -10.63 -24.68
C ALA A 268 -0.03 -11.90 -24.11
N ALA A 269 1.22 -12.18 -24.49
CA ALA A 269 1.97 -13.35 -23.96
C ALA A 269 2.36 -13.15 -22.49
N ARG A 270 2.73 -11.93 -22.08
CA ARG A 270 3.03 -11.57 -20.69
C ARG A 270 1.78 -11.60 -19.82
N ARG A 271 0.62 -11.15 -20.34
CA ARG A 271 -0.69 -11.23 -19.70
C ARG A 271 -1.12 -12.67 -19.44
N LYS A 272 -0.98 -13.59 -20.42
CA LYS A 272 -1.33 -15.02 -20.22
C LYS A 272 -0.48 -15.69 -19.15
N LYS A 273 0.81 -15.39 -19.05
CA LYS A 273 1.69 -15.90 -17.98
C LYS A 273 1.29 -15.41 -16.60
N THR A 274 0.95 -14.11 -16.45
CA THR A 274 0.59 -13.53 -15.14
C THR A 274 -0.76 -14.06 -14.67
N THR A 275 -1.74 -14.20 -15.56
CA THR A 275 -3.06 -14.77 -15.25
C THR A 275 -2.96 -16.24 -14.86
N SER A 276 -2.07 -17.02 -15.50
CA SER A 276 -1.83 -18.43 -15.15
C SER A 276 -1.21 -18.58 -13.75
N VAL A 277 -0.22 -17.76 -13.41
CA VAL A 277 0.43 -17.79 -12.07
C VAL A 277 -0.56 -17.41 -10.97
N PHE A 278 -1.45 -16.46 -11.23
CA PHE A 278 -2.49 -16.05 -10.28
C PHE A 278 -3.52 -17.17 -10.07
N ALA A 279 -4.02 -17.77 -11.15
CA ALA A 279 -4.95 -18.90 -11.08
C ALA A 279 -4.33 -20.12 -10.37
N ASP A 280 -3.05 -20.38 -10.62
CA ASP A 280 -2.32 -21.49 -9.99
C ASP A 280 -2.15 -21.29 -8.47
N ARG A 281 -1.90 -20.05 -8.01
CA ARG A 281 -1.80 -19.71 -6.59
C ARG A 281 -3.15 -19.85 -5.87
N ILE A 282 -4.24 -19.37 -6.47
CA ILE A 282 -5.59 -19.51 -5.92
C ILE A 282 -5.98 -21.00 -5.87
N SER A 283 -5.66 -21.77 -6.91
CA SER A 283 -5.94 -23.21 -6.96
C SER A 283 -5.13 -24.01 -5.92
N ALA A 284 -3.87 -23.62 -5.67
CA ALA A 284 -3.04 -24.23 -4.63
C ALA A 284 -3.58 -23.91 -3.21
N ARG A 285 -4.11 -22.71 -3.01
CA ARG A 285 -4.75 -22.29 -1.74
C ARG A 285 -6.03 -23.09 -1.48
N LYS A 286 -6.90 -23.28 -2.50
CA LYS A 286 -8.11 -24.11 -2.37
C LYS A 286 -7.82 -25.55 -1.99
N LYS A 287 -6.70 -26.14 -2.45
CA LYS A 287 -6.29 -27.52 -2.08
C LYS A 287 -5.74 -27.65 -0.66
N LYS A 288 -5.24 -26.57 -0.04
CA LYS A 288 -4.79 -26.61 1.36
C LYS A 288 -5.95 -26.55 2.36
N ASN A 289 -7.06 -25.91 2.00
CA ASN A 289 -8.23 -25.75 2.87
C ASN A 289 -9.20 -26.94 2.78
N THR A 290 -8.92 -27.97 1.96
CA THR A 290 -9.76 -29.20 1.81
C THR A 290 -9.10 -30.42 2.45
N LYS A 291 -8.03 -30.26 3.21
CA LYS A 291 -7.42 -31.29 4.06
C LYS A 291 -7.53 -30.92 5.53
#